data_00f92e17b533ebc64599c8d0e03cf338
#
_entry.id   00f92e17b533ebc64599c8d0e03cf338
#
_cell.length_a   1.000
_cell.length_b   1.000
_cell.length_c   1.000
_cell.angle_alpha   90.00
_cell.angle_beta   90.00
_cell.angle_gamma   90.00
#
_symmetry.space_group_name_H-M   'P 1'
#
loop_
_entity.id
_entity.type
_entity.pdbx_description
1 polymer ?
#
loop_
_entity_poly.entity_id
_entity_poly.type
_entity_poly.pdbx_seq_one_letter_code
_entity_poly.pdbx_strand_id
1 'polypeptide(L)'
;MKTGYSNRCRPRPGLTVLLLLVMSLAACSPDRPPTGDLAQGQEPYLRWCASCHGFNGEGKPPTFPPIAGSEWLDLSDQALALIVLYGLRGEIQVKGETYRGYMPPMQHLSDQDIADIIVFMRSAWTEDEASIDADGVERLRTIFPGRRPPLEGLDGLLEAVEFVEAQ
;
A
#
# COMPACT_ATOMS: atom_id res chain seq x y z
N MET A 1 79.08 7.54 -16.71
CA MET A 1 78.06 6.82 -17.51
C MET A 1 77.09 6.19 -16.53
N LYS A 2 75.87 6.75 -16.35
CA LYS A 2 74.80 6.22 -15.52
C LYS A 2 73.57 6.11 -16.38
N THR A 3 73.19 4.87 -16.73
CA THR A 3 71.97 4.54 -17.48
C THR A 3 70.80 4.46 -16.50
N GLY A 4 69.86 5.40 -16.59
CA GLY A 4 68.63 5.39 -15.85
C GLY A 4 67.60 4.43 -16.47
N TYR A 5 67.15 3.48 -15.67
CA TYR A 5 66.08 2.57 -16.06
C TYR A 5 64.72 3.18 -15.60
N SER A 6 63.95 3.68 -16.54
CA SER A 6 62.62 4.21 -16.29
C SER A 6 61.60 3.06 -16.37
N ASN A 7 61.14 2.55 -15.21
CA ASN A 7 60.01 1.63 -15.12
C ASN A 7 58.68 2.41 -15.27
N ARG A 8 58.16 2.44 -16.49
CA ARG A 8 56.79 2.87 -16.72
C ARG A 8 55.86 1.68 -16.44
N CYS A 9 55.14 1.73 -15.33
CA CYS A 9 53.98 0.84 -15.12
C CYS A 9 52.90 1.16 -16.17
N ARG A 10 52.71 0.24 -17.13
CA ARG A 10 51.53 0.28 -18.02
C ARG A 10 50.37 -0.35 -17.27
N PRO A 11 49.21 0.35 -17.15
CA PRO A 11 48.01 -0.27 -16.59
C PRO A 11 47.54 -1.42 -17.51
N ARG A 12 47.28 -2.58 -16.95
CA ARG A 12 46.71 -3.71 -17.66
C ARG A 12 45.25 -3.43 -17.99
N PRO A 13 44.84 -3.41 -19.28
CA PRO A 13 43.46 -3.05 -19.68
C PRO A 13 42.36 -4.04 -19.22
N GLY A 14 42.74 -5.19 -18.71
CA GLY A 14 41.76 -6.20 -18.28
C GLY A 14 41.18 -5.99 -16.89
N LEU A 15 41.87 -5.23 -16.00
CA LEU A 15 41.42 -5.05 -14.62
C LEU A 15 40.36 -3.93 -14.49
N THR A 16 40.44 -2.91 -15.34
CA THR A 16 39.50 -1.79 -15.37
C THR A 16 38.12 -2.20 -15.93
N VAL A 17 38.08 -3.09 -16.91
CA VAL A 17 36.81 -3.59 -17.50
C VAL A 17 36.08 -4.48 -16.49
N LEU A 18 36.79 -5.28 -15.70
CA LEU A 18 36.19 -6.15 -14.66
C LEU A 18 35.60 -5.31 -13.52
N LEU A 19 36.24 -4.20 -13.13
CA LEU A 19 35.73 -3.31 -12.07
C LEU A 19 34.46 -2.56 -12.50
N LEU A 20 34.34 -2.17 -13.77
CA LEU A 20 33.15 -1.50 -14.31
C LEU A 20 31.95 -2.46 -14.47
N LEU A 21 32.22 -3.76 -14.72
CA LEU A 21 31.17 -4.75 -14.83
C LEU A 21 30.54 -5.12 -13.48
N VAL A 22 31.33 -5.05 -12.40
CA VAL A 22 30.83 -5.34 -11.03
C VAL A 22 29.97 -4.20 -10.49
N MET A 23 30.21 -2.95 -10.89
CA MET A 23 29.40 -1.80 -10.46
C MET A 23 28.03 -1.74 -11.12
N SER A 24 27.83 -2.37 -12.28
CA SER A 24 26.53 -2.36 -12.99
C SER A 24 25.51 -3.39 -12.49
N LEU A 25 25.90 -4.30 -11.59
CA LEU A 25 25.00 -5.31 -11.00
C LEU A 25 24.31 -4.84 -9.71
N ALA A 26 24.65 -3.68 -9.20
CA ALA A 26 24.07 -3.14 -7.95
C ALA A 26 22.77 -2.32 -8.15
N ALA A 27 22.27 -2.20 -9.39
CA ALA A 27 21.16 -1.30 -9.72
C ALA A 27 19.80 -1.96 -9.86
N CYS A 28 19.66 -3.26 -9.55
CA CYS A 28 18.36 -3.95 -9.50
C CYS A 28 18.14 -4.48 -8.07
N SER A 29 17.93 -3.58 -7.12
CA SER A 29 17.30 -3.99 -5.87
C SER A 29 15.80 -4.07 -6.14
N PRO A 30 15.17 -5.26 -6.02
CA PRO A 30 13.70 -5.30 -5.98
C PRO A 30 13.25 -4.44 -4.80
N ASP A 31 12.13 -3.75 -4.97
CA ASP A 31 11.50 -2.92 -3.93
C ASP A 31 11.44 -3.72 -2.61
N ARG A 32 12.42 -3.43 -1.74
CA ARG A 32 12.49 -4.06 -0.43
C ARG A 32 11.59 -3.23 0.49
N PRO A 33 10.68 -3.87 1.24
CA PRO A 33 9.93 -3.15 2.26
C PRO A 33 10.90 -2.41 3.20
N PRO A 34 10.51 -1.23 3.71
CA PRO A 34 11.34 -0.44 4.58
C PRO A 34 11.79 -1.27 5.79
N THR A 35 13.11 -1.35 6.01
CA THR A 35 13.72 -2.03 7.16
C THR A 35 14.08 -0.97 8.19
N GLY A 36 13.16 -0.65 9.07
CA GLY A 36 13.32 0.34 10.15
C GLY A 36 12.20 0.14 11.16
N ASP A 37 12.13 0.99 12.16
CA ASP A 37 10.96 1.06 13.04
C ASP A 37 9.75 1.42 12.18
N LEU A 38 8.80 0.49 12.07
CA LEU A 38 7.60 0.69 11.27
C LEU A 38 6.68 1.69 11.96
N ALA A 39 6.04 2.55 11.16
CA ALA A 39 4.96 3.40 11.66
C ALA A 39 3.79 2.55 12.16
N GLN A 40 2.97 3.10 13.06
CA GLN A 40 1.76 2.43 13.51
C GLN A 40 0.93 2.01 12.30
N GLY A 41 0.48 0.76 12.26
CA GLY A 41 -0.34 0.20 11.18
C GLY A 41 0.42 -0.16 9.91
N GLN A 42 1.70 0.20 9.77
CA GLN A 42 2.48 -0.15 8.58
C GLN A 42 2.69 -1.66 8.45
N GLU A 43 2.91 -2.37 9.55
CA GLU A 43 3.11 -3.83 9.53
C GLU A 43 1.87 -4.56 9.00
N PRO A 44 0.65 -4.37 9.56
CA PRO A 44 -0.54 -5.01 9.02
C PRO A 44 -0.85 -4.56 7.58
N TYR A 45 -0.58 -3.31 7.18
CA TYR A 45 -0.69 -2.90 5.79
C TYR A 45 0.24 -3.71 4.87
N LEU A 46 1.51 -3.84 5.22
CA LEU A 46 2.49 -4.60 4.44
C LEU A 46 2.10 -6.07 4.31
N ARG A 47 1.54 -6.64 5.36
CA ARG A 47 1.12 -8.04 5.39
C ARG A 47 -0.12 -8.32 4.53
N TRP A 48 -1.12 -7.45 4.60
CA TRP A 48 -2.45 -7.74 4.07
C TRP A 48 -2.82 -6.96 2.80
N CYS A 49 -2.27 -5.75 2.63
CA CYS A 49 -2.67 -4.83 1.56
C CYS A 49 -1.62 -4.69 0.46
N ALA A 50 -0.33 -4.66 0.82
CA ALA A 50 0.76 -4.33 -0.10
C ALA A 50 0.91 -5.31 -1.27
N SER A 51 0.50 -6.57 -1.12
CA SER A 51 0.57 -7.55 -2.21
C SER A 51 -0.24 -7.13 -3.44
N CYS A 52 -1.34 -6.40 -3.24
CA CYS A 52 -2.19 -5.86 -4.30
C CYS A 52 -1.91 -4.37 -4.52
N HIS A 53 -1.87 -3.57 -3.47
CA HIS A 53 -1.83 -2.11 -3.56
C HIS A 53 -0.41 -1.52 -3.60
N GLY A 54 0.64 -2.35 -3.52
CA GLY A 54 2.03 -1.90 -3.51
C GLY A 54 2.51 -1.51 -2.11
N PHE A 55 3.83 -1.46 -1.92
CA PHE A 55 4.43 -1.13 -0.62
C PHE A 55 4.24 0.34 -0.23
N ASN A 56 4.14 1.21 -1.23
CA ASN A 56 3.93 2.64 -1.06
C ASN A 56 2.51 3.07 -1.51
N GLY A 57 1.56 2.14 -1.62
CA GLY A 57 0.20 2.42 -2.05
C GLY A 57 0.05 2.77 -3.53
N GLU A 58 1.06 2.49 -4.35
CA GLU A 58 1.12 2.83 -5.77
C GLU A 58 0.18 2.02 -6.66
N GLY A 59 -0.34 0.89 -6.14
CA GLY A 59 -1.17 -0.03 -6.91
C GLY A 59 -0.38 -0.86 -7.92
N LYS A 60 -1.12 -1.61 -8.73
CA LYS A 60 -0.59 -2.39 -9.88
C LYS A 60 -1.56 -2.28 -11.04
N PRO A 61 -1.59 -1.15 -11.75
CA PRO A 61 -2.48 -0.96 -12.88
C PRO A 61 -2.27 -2.02 -13.98
N PRO A 62 -3.31 -2.39 -14.72
CA PRO A 62 -4.70 -1.96 -14.61
C PRO A 62 -5.53 -2.77 -13.61
N THR A 63 -4.92 -3.68 -12.84
CA THR A 63 -5.65 -4.67 -12.02
C THR A 63 -5.98 -4.15 -10.62
N PHE A 64 -5.00 -3.56 -9.94
CA PHE A 64 -5.15 -3.10 -8.57
C PHE A 64 -4.97 -1.58 -8.52
N PRO A 65 -5.97 -0.84 -8.01
CA PRO A 65 -5.90 0.61 -7.94
C PRO A 65 -4.84 1.09 -6.94
N PRO A 66 -4.25 2.27 -7.17
CA PRO A 66 -3.44 2.94 -6.17
C PRO A 66 -4.32 3.40 -4.99
N ILE A 67 -3.73 3.41 -3.78
CA ILE A 67 -4.30 4.03 -2.59
C ILE A 67 -3.67 5.41 -2.40
N ALA A 68 -2.33 5.47 -2.49
CA ALA A 68 -1.60 6.73 -2.34
C ALA A 68 -2.03 7.78 -3.36
N GLY A 69 -2.47 8.94 -2.83
CA GLY A 69 -2.98 10.05 -3.63
C GLY A 69 -4.27 9.74 -4.39
N SER A 70 -5.04 8.76 -3.94
CA SER A 70 -6.36 8.43 -4.45
C SER A 70 -7.42 9.29 -3.76
N GLU A 71 -8.41 9.77 -4.51
CA GLU A 71 -9.60 10.45 -4.01
C GLU A 71 -10.43 9.59 -3.06
N TRP A 72 -10.22 8.28 -3.06
CA TRP A 72 -10.87 7.37 -2.11
C TRP A 72 -10.35 7.54 -0.68
N LEU A 73 -9.15 8.10 -0.51
CA LEU A 73 -8.67 8.49 0.82
C LEU A 73 -9.36 9.75 1.37
N ASP A 74 -10.11 10.51 0.57
CA ASP A 74 -10.91 11.64 1.04
C ASP A 74 -12.24 11.19 1.69
N LEU A 75 -12.59 9.90 1.56
CA LEU A 75 -13.75 9.30 2.22
C LEU A 75 -13.56 9.25 3.75
N SER A 76 -14.65 9.12 4.51
CA SER A 76 -14.57 8.97 5.96
C SER A 76 -13.83 7.68 6.38
N ASP A 77 -13.24 7.68 7.58
CA ASP A 77 -12.57 6.50 8.11
C ASP A 77 -13.53 5.30 8.26
N GLN A 78 -14.81 5.57 8.53
CA GLN A 78 -15.85 4.54 8.54
C GLN A 78 -16.04 3.92 7.16
N ALA A 79 -16.04 4.73 6.09
CA ALA A 79 -16.11 4.22 4.72
C ALA A 79 -14.89 3.35 4.38
N LEU A 80 -13.68 3.79 4.75
CA LEU A 80 -12.46 3.01 4.58
C LEU A 80 -12.52 1.69 5.34
N ALA A 81 -12.99 1.71 6.59
CA ALA A 81 -13.16 0.50 7.40
C ALA A 81 -14.20 -0.46 6.78
N LEU A 82 -15.31 0.04 6.24
CA LEU A 82 -16.31 -0.76 5.55
C LEU A 82 -15.74 -1.43 4.31
N ILE A 83 -14.90 -0.72 3.52
CA ILE A 83 -14.20 -1.31 2.37
C ILE A 83 -13.30 -2.45 2.82
N VAL A 84 -12.50 -2.27 3.87
CA VAL A 84 -11.61 -3.32 4.36
C VAL A 84 -12.41 -4.51 4.91
N LEU A 85 -13.44 -4.24 5.72
CA LEU A 85 -14.27 -5.29 6.32
C LEU A 85 -15.01 -6.13 5.30
N TYR A 86 -15.72 -5.47 4.36
CA TYR A 86 -16.68 -6.14 3.49
C TYR A 86 -16.20 -6.31 2.06
N GLY A 87 -15.05 -5.70 1.72
CA GLY A 87 -14.50 -5.75 0.36
C GLY A 87 -15.31 -4.89 -0.62
N LEU A 88 -14.81 -4.84 -1.84
CA LEU A 88 -15.38 -4.02 -2.90
C LEU A 88 -15.37 -4.80 -4.21
N ARG A 89 -16.43 -4.66 -5.03
CA ARG A 89 -16.51 -5.27 -6.35
C ARG A 89 -17.17 -4.32 -7.33
N GLY A 90 -17.10 -4.67 -8.61
CA GLY A 90 -17.67 -3.86 -9.68
C GLY A 90 -16.70 -2.83 -10.22
N GLU A 91 -17.26 -1.88 -10.94
CA GLU A 91 -16.50 -0.80 -11.57
C GLU A 91 -16.32 0.37 -10.61
N ILE A 92 -15.07 0.84 -10.51
CA ILE A 92 -14.74 2.05 -9.75
C ILE A 92 -13.81 2.94 -10.58
N GLN A 93 -13.83 4.23 -10.29
CA GLN A 93 -12.88 5.19 -10.81
C GLN A 93 -11.86 5.53 -9.73
N VAL A 94 -10.58 5.50 -10.08
CA VAL A 94 -9.49 5.90 -9.19
C VAL A 94 -8.45 6.68 -10.00
N LYS A 95 -8.21 7.92 -9.63
CA LYS A 95 -7.27 8.84 -10.32
C LYS A 95 -7.54 8.95 -11.83
N GLY A 96 -8.83 8.95 -12.20
CA GLY A 96 -9.27 9.06 -13.58
C GLY A 96 -9.20 7.75 -14.40
N GLU A 97 -8.72 6.66 -13.80
CA GLU A 97 -8.65 5.35 -14.43
C GLU A 97 -9.77 4.43 -13.94
N THR A 98 -10.27 3.58 -14.83
CA THR A 98 -11.35 2.62 -14.51
C THR A 98 -10.76 1.30 -14.07
N TYR A 99 -11.16 0.85 -12.89
CA TYR A 99 -10.83 -0.47 -12.35
C TYR A 99 -12.08 -1.33 -12.28
N ARG A 100 -11.98 -2.58 -12.74
CA ARG A 100 -13.04 -3.60 -12.68
C ARG A 100 -12.47 -4.81 -11.98
N GLY A 101 -12.60 -4.83 -10.68
CA GLY A 101 -11.92 -5.84 -9.88
C GLY A 101 -12.77 -6.34 -8.72
N TYR A 102 -12.08 -7.08 -7.89
CA TYR A 102 -12.63 -7.66 -6.67
C TYR A 102 -11.60 -7.49 -5.56
N MET A 103 -11.93 -6.68 -4.57
CA MET A 103 -11.23 -6.62 -3.29
C MET A 103 -11.94 -7.57 -2.32
N PRO A 104 -11.28 -8.61 -1.83
CA PRO A 104 -11.91 -9.55 -0.93
C PRO A 104 -12.20 -8.92 0.44
N PRO A 105 -13.25 -9.37 1.15
CA PRO A 105 -13.50 -8.99 2.54
C PRO A 105 -12.36 -9.43 3.46
N MET A 106 -11.91 -8.55 4.33
CA MET A 106 -10.86 -8.80 5.32
C MET A 106 -11.42 -8.96 6.74
N GLN A 107 -12.61 -9.54 6.88
CA GLN A 107 -13.30 -9.72 8.17
C GLN A 107 -12.53 -10.56 9.19
N HIS A 108 -11.51 -11.27 8.75
CA HIS A 108 -10.64 -12.08 9.59
C HIS A 108 -9.58 -11.26 10.34
N LEU A 109 -9.36 -10.00 9.96
CA LEU A 109 -8.46 -9.10 10.66
C LEU A 109 -9.08 -8.65 11.98
N SER A 110 -8.25 -8.37 12.98
CA SER A 110 -8.72 -7.76 14.22
C SER A 110 -9.19 -6.33 13.98
N ASP A 111 -10.04 -5.83 14.86
CA ASP A 111 -10.52 -4.45 14.79
C ASP A 111 -9.37 -3.46 14.95
N GLN A 112 -8.38 -3.81 15.79
CA GLN A 112 -7.17 -3.03 15.97
C GLN A 112 -6.33 -2.97 14.67
N ASP A 113 -6.12 -4.11 13.98
CA ASP A 113 -5.36 -4.12 12.73
C ASP A 113 -6.02 -3.25 11.67
N ILE A 114 -7.35 -3.27 11.58
CA ILE A 114 -8.09 -2.45 10.60
C ILE A 114 -7.97 -0.96 10.95
N ALA A 115 -8.16 -0.60 12.22
CA ALA A 115 -7.98 0.79 12.66
C ALA A 115 -6.54 1.27 12.39
N ASP A 116 -5.55 0.47 12.75
CA ASP A 116 -4.14 0.80 12.54
C ASP A 116 -3.77 0.94 11.06
N ILE A 117 -4.33 0.10 10.17
CA ILE A 117 -4.16 0.23 8.72
C ILE A 117 -4.68 1.58 8.24
N ILE A 118 -5.85 2.04 8.73
CA ILE A 118 -6.43 3.33 8.34
C ILE A 118 -5.56 4.48 8.87
N VAL A 119 -5.09 4.41 10.11
CA VAL A 119 -4.13 5.35 10.68
C VAL A 119 -2.88 5.45 9.82
N PHE A 120 -2.31 4.30 9.40
CA PHE A 120 -1.16 4.28 8.52
C PHE A 120 -1.46 4.94 7.17
N MET A 121 -2.56 4.59 6.49
CA MET A 121 -2.92 5.16 5.20
C MET A 121 -3.10 6.68 5.26
N ARG A 122 -3.74 7.20 6.32
CA ARG A 122 -3.88 8.63 6.55
C ARG A 122 -2.51 9.30 6.73
N SER A 123 -1.75 8.84 7.70
CA SER A 123 -0.45 9.45 8.05
C SER A 123 0.59 9.37 6.93
N ALA A 124 0.52 8.33 6.10
CA ALA A 124 1.49 8.13 5.02
C ALA A 124 1.15 8.90 3.73
N TRP A 125 -0.14 9.10 3.44
CA TRP A 125 -0.56 9.57 2.12
C TRP A 125 -1.57 10.72 2.11
N THR A 126 -1.97 11.23 3.27
CA THR A 126 -2.80 12.43 3.42
C THR A 126 -2.22 13.37 4.47
N GLU A 127 -2.81 14.56 4.63
CA GLU A 127 -2.51 15.47 5.74
C GLU A 127 -3.52 15.31 6.89
N ASP A 128 -4.53 14.44 6.73
CA ASP A 128 -5.58 14.20 7.70
C ASP A 128 -5.16 13.15 8.72
N GLU A 129 -5.60 13.34 9.96
CA GLU A 129 -5.46 12.33 11.00
C GLU A 129 -6.67 11.38 10.99
N ALA A 130 -6.42 10.09 11.20
CA ALA A 130 -7.49 9.12 11.37
C ALA A 130 -8.22 9.35 12.69
N SER A 131 -9.54 9.22 12.65
CA SER A 131 -10.43 9.37 13.81
C SER A 131 -11.03 8.04 14.29
N ILE A 132 -10.78 6.92 13.58
CA ILE A 132 -11.31 5.61 13.92
C ILE A 132 -10.34 4.84 14.80
N ASP A 133 -10.88 4.15 15.79
CA ASP A 133 -10.20 3.22 16.68
C ASP A 133 -10.81 1.80 16.58
N ALA A 134 -10.27 0.85 17.35
CA ALA A 134 -10.76 -0.52 17.37
C ALA A 134 -12.25 -0.61 17.76
N ASP A 135 -12.70 0.20 18.70
CA ASP A 135 -14.10 0.24 19.12
C ASP A 135 -15.01 0.74 17.99
N GLY A 136 -14.51 1.67 17.17
CA GLY A 136 -15.19 2.15 15.97
C GLY A 136 -15.38 1.03 14.94
N VAL A 137 -14.36 0.21 14.72
CA VAL A 137 -14.43 -0.93 13.81
C VAL A 137 -15.36 -2.02 14.37
N GLU A 138 -15.31 -2.33 15.67
CA GLU A 138 -16.22 -3.27 16.33
C GLU A 138 -17.69 -2.85 16.16
N ARG A 139 -17.99 -1.56 16.33
CA ARG A 139 -19.34 -1.03 16.06
C ARG A 139 -19.81 -1.31 14.66
N LEU A 140 -18.97 -1.12 13.64
CA LEU A 140 -19.32 -1.44 12.25
C LEU A 140 -19.64 -2.92 12.06
N ARG A 141 -18.90 -3.83 12.68
CA ARG A 141 -19.23 -5.27 12.66
C ARG A 141 -20.58 -5.58 13.32
N THR A 142 -20.90 -4.88 14.39
CA THR A 142 -22.15 -5.06 15.12
C THR A 142 -23.36 -4.59 14.30
N ILE A 143 -23.22 -3.47 13.59
CA ILE A 143 -24.25 -2.92 12.70
C ILE A 143 -24.53 -3.86 11.52
N PHE A 144 -23.50 -4.52 11.00
CA PHE A 144 -23.60 -5.46 9.89
C PHE A 144 -23.22 -6.89 10.34
N PRO A 145 -24.02 -7.56 11.16
CA PRO A 145 -23.68 -8.89 11.66
C PRO A 145 -23.65 -9.92 10.53
N GLY A 146 -22.67 -10.81 10.62
CA GLY A 146 -22.54 -11.94 9.71
C GLY A 146 -21.78 -11.61 8.42
N ARG A 147 -21.65 -12.64 7.55
CA ARG A 147 -20.94 -12.53 6.29
C ARG A 147 -21.80 -11.81 5.26
N ARG A 148 -21.36 -10.63 4.80
CA ARG A 148 -22.01 -9.88 3.74
C ARG A 148 -21.28 -10.06 2.41
N PRO A 149 -21.97 -9.94 1.27
CA PRO A 149 -21.31 -9.81 -0.02
C PRO A 149 -20.49 -8.51 -0.06
N PRO A 150 -19.45 -8.43 -0.89
CA PRO A 150 -18.72 -7.19 -1.10
C PRO A 150 -19.62 -6.05 -1.53
N LEU A 151 -19.23 -4.83 -1.15
CA LEU A 151 -19.92 -3.61 -1.54
C LEU A 151 -19.84 -3.41 -3.06
N GLU A 152 -20.92 -2.96 -3.67
CA GLU A 152 -21.00 -2.80 -5.13
C GLU A 152 -20.57 -1.39 -5.52
N GLY A 153 -19.30 -1.23 -5.88
CA GLY A 153 -18.75 0.05 -6.29
C GLY A 153 -18.90 1.14 -5.24
N LEU A 154 -18.87 2.39 -5.68
CA LEU A 154 -19.04 3.55 -4.80
C LEU A 154 -20.48 3.63 -4.26
N ASP A 155 -21.49 3.33 -5.08
CA ASP A 155 -22.89 3.43 -4.67
C ASP A 155 -23.21 2.50 -3.51
N GLY A 156 -22.79 1.24 -3.58
CA GLY A 156 -22.99 0.28 -2.48
C GLY A 156 -22.20 0.64 -1.21
N LEU A 157 -21.06 1.32 -1.35
CA LEU A 157 -20.34 1.87 -0.21
C LEU A 157 -21.12 3.03 0.44
N LEU A 158 -21.61 3.97 -0.35
CA LEU A 158 -22.36 5.13 0.16
C LEU A 158 -23.66 4.71 0.84
N GLU A 159 -24.38 3.74 0.29
CA GLU A 159 -25.55 3.12 0.95
C GLU A 159 -25.19 2.50 2.31
N ALA A 160 -24.04 1.84 2.40
CA ALA A 160 -23.59 1.25 3.66
C ALA A 160 -23.20 2.32 4.69
N VAL A 161 -22.56 3.42 4.27
CA VAL A 161 -22.23 4.55 5.14
C VAL A 161 -23.50 5.21 5.66
N GLU A 162 -24.45 5.53 4.78
CA GLU A 162 -25.75 6.13 5.16
C GLU A 162 -26.49 5.25 6.17
N PHE A 163 -26.47 3.93 5.96
CA PHE A 163 -27.09 3.00 6.90
C PHE A 163 -26.41 3.03 8.29
N VAL A 164 -25.08 3.16 8.35
CA VAL A 164 -24.35 3.29 9.63
C VAL A 164 -24.70 4.59 10.34
N GLU A 165 -24.75 5.70 9.62
CA GLU A 165 -25.03 7.02 10.17
C GLU A 165 -26.48 7.14 10.73
N ALA A 166 -27.38 6.28 10.26
CA ALA A 166 -28.77 6.23 10.71
C ALA A 166 -28.99 5.39 12.00
N GLN A 167 -27.93 4.75 12.57
CA GLN A 167 -28.05 3.91 13.78
C GLN A 167 -27.77 4.71 15.06
#